data_d5e6fab46c242b46d8c4db74873acdf6
#
_entry.id   d5e6fab46c242b46d8c4db74873acdf6
#
_cell.length_a   1.000
_cell.length_b   1.000
_cell.length_c   1.000
_cell.angle_alpha   90.00
_cell.angle_beta   90.00
_cell.angle_gamma   90.00
#
_symmetry.space_group_name_H-M   'P 1'
#
loop_
_entity.id
_entity.type
_entity.pdbx_description
1 polymer ?
#
loop_
_entity_poly.entity_id
_entity_poly.type
_entity_poly.pdbx_seq_one_letter_code
_entity_poly.pdbx_strand_id
1 'polypeptide(L)'
;MIFHDLTNTVGRRRRVPWDVLVCAVGTGGTITGVGELLKERKPGVRVVAVEPANAAGLSGKPAGNHLIPGIGVGFIPEVLNRSILDEVIAVTDEDAFACTRRLAREEGILAGVSSGAALHAALAVGSREDAAGEMIVVVLADTGERYVTTSLFAPEQIP
;
A
#
# COMPACT_ATOMS: atom_id res chain seq x y z
N MET A 1 -6.45 -6.53 10.14
CA MET A 1 -5.97 -5.18 10.52
C MET A 1 -5.75 -5.18 12.02
N ILE A 2 -4.52 -5.39 12.47
CA ILE A 2 -4.18 -5.33 13.89
C ILE A 2 -3.77 -3.90 14.18
N PHE A 3 -4.74 -3.05 14.55
CA PHE A 3 -4.44 -1.80 15.23
C PHE A 3 -4.06 -2.13 16.67
N HIS A 4 -2.81 -2.37 16.94
CA HIS A 4 -2.31 -2.20 18.28
C HIS A 4 -2.23 -0.68 18.53
N ASP A 5 -3.02 -0.24 19.48
CA ASP A 5 -3.08 1.12 20.00
C ASP A 5 -1.68 1.75 20.15
N LEU A 6 -1.33 2.61 19.20
CA LEU A 6 -0.08 3.38 19.22
C LEU A 6 -0.15 4.54 20.22
N THR A 7 -1.32 4.79 20.82
CA THR A 7 -1.59 5.99 21.60
C THR A 7 -1.49 5.78 23.12
N ASN A 8 -1.48 4.55 23.63
CA ASN A 8 -1.60 4.29 25.07
C ASN A 8 -0.34 3.69 25.69
N THR A 9 0.71 4.50 25.81
CA THR A 9 1.66 4.34 26.93
C THR A 9 2.47 5.63 27.12
N VAL A 10 1.98 6.51 27.96
CA VAL A 10 2.79 7.54 28.61
C VAL A 10 3.93 6.82 29.35
N GLY A 11 5.18 7.01 28.90
CA GLY A 11 6.36 6.65 29.67
C GLY A 11 7.30 5.57 29.13
N ARG A 12 6.95 4.76 28.13
CA ARG A 12 7.92 3.84 27.50
C ARG A 12 7.93 4.04 25.98
N ARG A 13 9.06 4.51 25.44
CA ARG A 13 9.34 4.47 24.00
C ARG A 13 9.30 2.99 23.56
N ARG A 14 8.12 2.48 23.15
CA ARG A 14 8.05 1.15 22.56
C ARG A 14 8.84 1.19 21.26
N ARG A 15 9.75 0.24 21.12
CA ARG A 15 10.51 0.03 19.89
C ARG A 15 9.49 -0.26 18.78
N VAL A 16 9.56 0.48 17.67
CA VAL A 16 8.75 0.21 16.48
C VAL A 16 9.27 -1.09 15.86
N PRO A 17 8.49 -2.18 15.85
CA PRO A 17 8.98 -3.46 15.34
C PRO A 17 9.01 -3.51 13.80
N TRP A 18 8.42 -2.54 13.12
CA TRP A 18 8.25 -2.53 11.67
C TRP A 18 9.54 -2.12 10.97
N ASP A 19 9.92 -2.86 9.95
CA ASP A 19 11.11 -2.60 9.15
C ASP A 19 10.74 -1.92 7.84
N VAL A 20 9.57 -2.28 7.27
CA VAL A 20 9.05 -1.70 6.03
C VAL A 20 7.60 -1.30 6.22
N LEU A 21 7.24 -0.10 5.77
CA LEU A 21 5.86 0.35 5.58
C LEU A 21 5.55 0.41 4.09
N VAL A 22 4.50 -0.27 3.65
CA VAL A 22 4.00 -0.21 2.26
C VAL A 22 2.62 0.43 2.25
N CYS A 23 2.45 1.47 1.44
CA CYS A 23 1.21 2.23 1.39
C CYS A 23 0.92 2.72 -0.03
N ALA A 24 -0.31 2.46 -0.53
CA ALA A 24 -0.79 3.01 -1.78
C ALA A 24 -1.07 4.52 -1.62
N VAL A 25 -0.69 5.31 -2.63
CA VAL A 25 -0.72 6.77 -2.55
C VAL A 25 -1.89 7.36 -3.33
N GLY A 26 -2.90 7.84 -2.61
CA GLY A 26 -3.93 8.74 -3.11
C GLY A 26 -3.53 10.19 -2.86
N THR A 27 -4.04 10.80 -1.79
CA THR A 27 -3.65 12.16 -1.36
C THR A 27 -2.29 12.22 -0.70
N GLY A 28 -1.72 11.09 -0.30
CA GLY A 28 -0.44 11.03 0.40
C GLY A 28 -0.50 11.24 1.92
N GLY A 29 -1.67 11.56 2.48
CA GLY A 29 -1.79 11.87 3.91
C GLY A 29 -1.40 10.71 4.82
N THR A 30 -1.84 9.50 4.51
CA THR A 30 -1.54 8.30 5.31
C THR A 30 -0.05 8.00 5.34
N ILE A 31 0.57 7.90 4.15
CA ILE A 31 1.99 7.54 4.04
C ILE A 31 2.88 8.63 4.65
N THR A 32 2.51 9.90 4.49
CA THR A 32 3.24 11.03 5.09
C THR A 32 3.15 10.97 6.61
N GLY A 33 1.95 10.98 7.19
CA GLY A 33 1.80 11.04 8.64
C GLY A 33 2.38 9.81 9.35
N VAL A 34 2.16 8.61 8.82
CA VAL A 34 2.72 7.39 9.41
C VAL A 34 4.22 7.31 9.16
N GLY A 35 4.67 7.61 7.94
CA GLY A 35 6.08 7.51 7.57
C GLY A 35 6.97 8.48 8.34
N GLU A 36 6.56 9.74 8.50
CA GLU A 36 7.29 10.73 9.32
C GLU A 36 7.44 10.25 10.75
N LEU A 37 6.32 9.82 11.38
CA LEU A 37 6.35 9.32 12.76
C LEU A 37 7.25 8.08 12.89
N LEU A 38 7.21 7.17 11.92
CA LEU A 38 8.05 5.97 11.95
C LEU A 38 9.52 6.33 11.81
N LYS A 39 9.88 7.19 10.87
CA LYS A 39 11.28 7.63 10.66
C LYS A 39 11.83 8.42 11.85
N GLU A 40 10.99 9.19 12.54
CA GLU A 40 11.37 9.83 13.81
C GLU A 40 11.73 8.80 14.90
N ARG A 41 10.94 7.73 15.00
CA ARG A 41 11.11 6.71 16.06
C ARG A 41 12.09 5.61 15.72
N LYS A 42 12.24 5.29 14.44
CA LYS A 42 13.14 4.27 13.89
C LYS A 42 13.67 4.77 12.53
N PRO A 43 14.76 5.54 12.50
CA PRO A 43 15.29 6.13 11.26
C PRO A 43 15.57 5.13 10.13
N GLY A 44 15.83 3.87 10.46
CA GLY A 44 16.08 2.81 9.49
C GLY A 44 14.84 2.17 8.88
N VAL A 45 13.61 2.62 9.23
CA VAL A 45 12.40 2.09 8.58
C VAL A 45 12.37 2.47 7.11
N ARG A 46 12.03 1.52 6.24
CA ARG A 46 11.81 1.77 4.82
C ARG A 46 10.35 2.13 4.56
N VAL A 47 10.11 3.22 3.82
CA VAL A 47 8.77 3.68 3.44
C VAL A 47 8.61 3.52 1.94
N VAL A 48 7.75 2.59 1.54
CA VAL A 48 7.50 2.22 0.15
C VAL A 48 6.14 2.76 -0.29
N ALA A 49 6.14 3.66 -1.25
CA ALA A 49 4.95 4.19 -1.89
C ALA A 49 4.51 3.29 -3.04
N VAL A 50 3.20 3.15 -3.24
CA VAL A 50 2.64 2.38 -4.35
C VAL A 50 1.77 3.28 -5.21
N GLU A 51 1.97 3.22 -6.52
CA GLU A 51 1.20 3.97 -7.52
C GLU A 51 0.78 3.07 -8.69
N PRO A 52 -0.27 3.43 -9.46
CA PRO A 52 -0.63 2.68 -10.67
C PRO A 52 0.43 2.84 -11.76
N ALA A 53 0.78 1.75 -12.44
CA ALA A 53 1.79 1.76 -13.50
C ALA A 53 1.43 2.70 -14.68
N ASN A 54 0.12 2.83 -14.97
CA ASN A 54 -0.39 3.70 -16.03
C ASN A 54 -0.55 5.18 -15.59
N ALA A 55 -0.42 5.49 -14.30
CA ALA A 55 -0.51 6.85 -13.76
C ALA A 55 0.60 7.08 -12.71
N ALA A 56 1.83 6.72 -13.06
CA ALA A 56 2.99 6.72 -12.18
C ALA A 56 3.60 8.12 -12.01
N GLY A 57 2.81 9.05 -11.47
CA GLY A 57 3.19 10.46 -11.28
C GLY A 57 4.34 10.65 -10.29
N LEU A 58 4.45 9.81 -9.27
CA LEU A 58 5.56 9.85 -8.30
C LEU A 58 6.89 9.48 -8.97
N SER A 59 6.84 8.57 -9.95
CA SER A 59 7.96 8.16 -10.79
C SER A 59 8.19 9.07 -12.00
N GLY A 60 7.46 10.18 -12.11
CA GLY A 60 7.63 11.19 -13.16
C GLY A 60 6.99 10.83 -14.51
N LYS A 61 6.11 9.85 -14.57
CA LYS A 61 5.34 9.51 -15.77
C LYS A 61 4.08 10.38 -15.86
N PRO A 62 3.55 10.62 -17.08
CA PRO A 62 2.30 11.35 -17.25
C PRO A 62 1.12 10.59 -16.62
N ALA A 63 0.06 11.33 -16.29
CA ALA A 63 -1.21 10.75 -15.88
C ALA A 63 -1.80 9.91 -17.02
N GLY A 64 -2.30 8.73 -16.70
CA GLY A 64 -2.97 7.81 -17.62
C GLY A 64 -4.18 7.15 -16.96
N ASN A 65 -4.96 6.43 -17.76
CA ASN A 65 -6.12 5.70 -17.26
C ASN A 65 -5.68 4.40 -16.57
N HIS A 66 -6.26 4.13 -15.42
CA HIS A 66 -6.08 2.90 -14.65
C HIS A 66 -7.37 2.50 -13.93
N LEU A 67 -7.42 1.27 -13.45
CA LEU A 67 -8.59 0.67 -12.79
C LEU A 67 -8.42 0.49 -11.27
N ILE A 68 -7.49 1.20 -10.65
CA ILE A 68 -7.22 1.14 -9.21
C ILE A 68 -7.80 2.39 -8.52
N PRO A 69 -9.06 2.34 -8.03
CA PRO A 69 -9.70 3.52 -7.45
C PRO A 69 -8.95 4.06 -6.22
N GLY A 70 -8.98 5.38 -6.04
CA GLY A 70 -8.48 6.05 -4.84
C GLY A 70 -6.99 6.36 -4.80
N ILE A 71 -6.22 5.93 -5.82
CA ILE A 71 -4.80 6.24 -5.95
C ILE A 71 -4.47 6.76 -7.36
N GLY A 72 -3.25 7.22 -7.59
CA GLY A 72 -2.83 7.65 -8.93
C GLY A 72 -3.57 8.90 -9.44
N VAL A 73 -3.66 9.94 -8.61
CA VAL A 73 -4.44 11.17 -8.89
C VAL A 73 -3.90 12.02 -10.06
N GLY A 74 -2.81 11.59 -10.71
CA GLY A 74 -2.24 12.25 -11.89
C GLY A 74 -1.40 13.49 -11.62
N PHE A 75 -1.24 13.88 -10.37
CA PHE A 75 -0.35 14.96 -9.91
C PHE A 75 0.27 14.57 -8.57
N ILE A 76 1.30 15.30 -8.15
CA ILE A 76 1.91 15.09 -6.83
C ILE A 76 1.11 15.91 -5.81
N PRO A 77 0.42 15.27 -4.85
CA PRO A 77 -0.35 15.98 -3.83
C PRO A 77 0.57 16.82 -2.92
N GLU A 78 0.13 18.04 -2.58
CA GLU A 78 0.89 18.94 -1.70
C GLU A 78 1.11 18.36 -0.29
N VAL A 79 0.20 17.51 0.18
CA VAL A 79 0.28 16.84 1.49
C VAL A 79 1.38 15.78 1.51
N LEU A 80 1.79 15.28 0.34
CA LEU A 80 2.77 14.20 0.25
C LEU A 80 4.19 14.71 0.53
N ASN A 81 4.77 14.30 1.63
CA ASN A 81 6.19 14.50 1.90
C ASN A 81 7.03 13.43 1.16
N ARG A 82 7.55 13.80 -0.01
CA ARG A 82 8.37 12.88 -0.82
C ARG A 82 9.71 12.52 -0.19
N SER A 83 10.22 13.34 0.72
CA SER A 83 11.55 13.12 1.32
C SER A 83 11.61 11.91 2.26
N ILE A 84 10.45 11.41 2.70
CA ILE A 84 10.37 10.21 3.54
C ILE A 84 10.28 8.92 2.75
N LEU A 85 10.05 9.01 1.43
CA LEU A 85 9.89 7.83 0.58
C LEU A 85 11.27 7.26 0.23
N ASP A 86 11.47 5.99 0.55
CA ASP A 86 12.70 5.27 0.19
C ASP A 86 12.56 4.58 -1.18
N GLU A 87 11.33 4.21 -1.54
CA GLU A 87 11.04 3.53 -2.80
C GLU A 87 9.62 3.87 -3.30
N VAL A 88 9.45 3.85 -4.62
CA VAL A 88 8.14 3.93 -5.28
C VAL A 88 7.98 2.73 -6.20
N ILE A 89 6.92 1.94 -5.99
CA ILE A 89 6.60 0.75 -6.80
C ILE A 89 5.35 1.03 -7.62
N ALA A 90 5.49 0.91 -8.94
CA ALA A 90 4.38 1.01 -9.88
C ALA A 90 3.75 -0.38 -10.07
N VAL A 91 2.42 -0.49 -9.89
CA VAL A 91 1.67 -1.74 -9.96
C VAL A 91 0.66 -1.67 -11.09
N THR A 92 0.54 -2.75 -11.88
CA THR A 92 -0.45 -2.85 -12.96
C THR A 92 -1.86 -3.09 -12.42
N ASP A 93 -2.87 -2.80 -13.23
CA ASP A 93 -4.27 -3.09 -12.88
C ASP A 93 -4.46 -4.59 -12.66
N GLU A 94 -3.87 -5.42 -13.53
CA GLU A 94 -3.93 -6.88 -13.48
C GLU A 94 -3.35 -7.42 -12.17
N ASP A 95 -2.18 -6.96 -11.77
CA ASP A 95 -1.52 -7.39 -10.54
C ASP A 95 -2.31 -6.97 -9.29
N ALA A 96 -2.84 -5.75 -9.29
CA ALA A 96 -3.68 -5.25 -8.21
C ALA A 96 -4.96 -6.11 -8.06
N PHE A 97 -5.65 -6.40 -9.16
CA PHE A 97 -6.85 -7.26 -9.16
C PHE A 97 -6.53 -8.68 -8.73
N ALA A 98 -5.47 -9.27 -9.27
CA ALA A 98 -5.04 -10.62 -8.92
C ALA A 98 -4.72 -10.73 -7.42
N CYS A 99 -3.94 -9.81 -6.87
CA CYS A 99 -3.62 -9.79 -5.44
C CYS A 99 -4.84 -9.55 -4.56
N THR A 100 -5.78 -8.67 -4.96
CA THR A 100 -7.03 -8.48 -4.21
C THR A 100 -7.84 -9.76 -4.11
N ARG A 101 -8.00 -10.49 -5.23
CA ARG A 101 -8.71 -11.77 -5.25
C ARG A 101 -8.01 -12.84 -4.44
N ARG A 102 -6.69 -12.92 -4.51
CA ARG A 102 -5.88 -13.84 -3.71
C ARG A 102 -6.03 -13.57 -2.21
N LEU A 103 -5.97 -12.32 -1.81
CA LEU A 103 -6.15 -11.91 -0.42
C LEU A 103 -7.50 -12.38 0.14
N ALA A 104 -8.58 -12.25 -0.65
CA ALA A 104 -9.89 -12.74 -0.25
C ALA A 104 -9.96 -14.27 -0.18
N ARG A 105 -9.34 -14.99 -1.13
CA ARG A 105 -9.41 -16.46 -1.22
C ARG A 105 -8.47 -17.16 -0.22
N GLU A 106 -7.26 -16.65 -0.05
CA GLU A 106 -6.19 -17.29 0.72
C GLU A 106 -6.22 -16.87 2.19
N GLU A 107 -6.55 -15.61 2.47
CA GLU A 107 -6.50 -15.03 3.82
C GLU A 107 -7.88 -14.65 4.39
N GLY A 108 -8.95 -14.77 3.59
CA GLY A 108 -10.30 -14.39 4.02
C GLY A 108 -10.49 -12.88 4.22
N ILE A 109 -9.60 -12.04 3.70
CA ILE A 109 -9.63 -10.59 3.86
C ILE A 109 -10.25 -9.97 2.60
N LEU A 110 -11.46 -9.43 2.74
CA LEU A 110 -12.17 -8.73 1.67
C LEU A 110 -11.75 -7.26 1.65
N ALA A 111 -10.87 -6.89 0.74
CA ALA A 111 -10.31 -5.54 0.59
C ALA A 111 -10.55 -4.98 -0.82
N GLY A 112 -10.29 -3.67 -1.00
CA GLY A 112 -10.41 -3.02 -2.31
C GLY A 112 -9.17 -3.18 -3.19
N VAL A 113 -9.27 -2.69 -4.44
CA VAL A 113 -8.21 -2.86 -5.46
C VAL A 113 -6.90 -2.18 -5.07
N SER A 114 -6.96 -0.99 -4.45
CA SER A 114 -5.77 -0.30 -3.98
C SER A 114 -5.03 -1.06 -2.87
N SER A 115 -5.77 -1.83 -2.06
CA SER A 115 -5.21 -2.73 -1.06
C SER A 115 -4.46 -3.89 -1.73
N GLY A 116 -5.01 -4.42 -2.85
CA GLY A 116 -4.33 -5.44 -3.66
C GLY A 116 -3.04 -4.92 -4.30
N ALA A 117 -3.05 -3.68 -4.78
CA ALA A 117 -1.84 -3.03 -5.28
C ALA A 117 -0.76 -2.90 -4.18
N ALA A 118 -1.16 -2.44 -2.98
CA ALA A 118 -0.24 -2.34 -1.85
C ALA A 118 0.30 -3.72 -1.43
N LEU A 119 -0.55 -4.75 -1.43
CA LEU A 119 -0.13 -6.12 -1.12
C LEU A 119 0.83 -6.68 -2.17
N HIS A 120 0.56 -6.45 -3.48
CA HIS A 120 1.47 -6.87 -4.55
C HIS A 120 2.87 -6.29 -4.33
N ALA A 121 2.96 -4.99 -4.07
CA ALA A 121 4.23 -4.32 -3.80
C ALA A 121 4.92 -4.88 -2.53
N ALA A 122 4.16 -5.15 -1.46
CA ALA A 122 4.71 -5.74 -0.24
C ALA A 122 5.27 -7.15 -0.46
N LEU A 123 4.58 -7.99 -1.25
CA LEU A 123 5.06 -9.31 -1.63
C LEU A 123 6.33 -9.22 -2.48
N ALA A 124 6.39 -8.26 -3.41
CA ALA A 124 7.59 -8.00 -4.21
C ALA A 124 8.78 -7.57 -3.35
N VAL A 125 8.56 -6.71 -2.34
CA VAL A 125 9.60 -6.33 -1.37
C VAL A 125 10.03 -7.53 -0.53
N GLY A 126 9.05 -8.28 0.02
CA GLY A 126 9.31 -9.41 0.92
C GLY A 126 10.00 -10.62 0.24
N SER A 127 9.93 -10.70 -1.09
CA SER A 127 10.62 -11.76 -1.86
C SER A 127 12.10 -11.47 -2.10
N ARG A 128 12.61 -10.31 -1.72
CA ARG A 128 14.01 -9.93 -1.89
C ARG A 128 14.89 -10.56 -0.80
N GLU A 129 16.11 -10.87 -1.14
CA GLU A 129 17.07 -11.47 -0.18
C GLU A 129 17.36 -10.53 1.01
N ASP A 130 17.39 -9.22 0.78
CA ASP A 130 17.64 -8.20 1.81
C ASP A 130 16.43 -7.98 2.74
N ALA A 131 15.27 -8.51 2.40
CA ALA A 131 14.06 -8.45 3.24
C ALA A 131 13.89 -9.66 4.16
N ALA A 132 14.83 -10.59 4.16
CA ALA A 132 14.74 -11.81 4.98
C ALA A 132 14.69 -11.49 6.47
N GLY A 133 13.61 -11.87 7.13
CA GLY A 133 13.38 -11.62 8.57
C GLY A 133 12.84 -10.22 8.89
N GLU A 134 12.60 -9.36 7.90
CA GLU A 134 11.99 -8.05 8.10
C GLU A 134 10.48 -8.15 8.34
N MET A 135 9.97 -7.27 9.19
CA MET A 135 8.53 -7.08 9.39
C MET A 135 8.00 -6.03 8.42
N ILE A 136 7.21 -6.48 7.45
CA ILE A 136 6.58 -5.63 6.44
C ILE A 136 5.13 -5.35 6.85
N VAL A 137 4.79 -4.08 6.98
CA VAL A 137 3.42 -3.62 7.29
C VAL A 137 2.80 -3.00 6.05
N VAL A 138 1.61 -3.49 5.70
CA VAL A 138 0.85 -3.03 4.54
C VAL A 138 -0.43 -2.34 4.99
N VAL A 139 -0.73 -1.17 4.42
CA VAL A 139 -2.00 -0.48 4.67
C VAL A 139 -3.04 -0.97 3.66
N LEU A 140 -4.09 -1.63 4.16
CA LEU A 140 -5.29 -1.98 3.41
C LEU A 140 -6.33 -0.87 3.64
N ALA A 141 -6.52 -0.01 2.64
CA ALA A 141 -7.17 1.29 2.83
C ALA A 141 -8.70 1.20 2.91
N ASP A 142 -9.31 0.21 2.24
CA ASP A 142 -10.75 0.06 2.17
C ASP A 142 -11.19 -1.41 2.13
N THR A 143 -12.50 -1.63 2.27
CA THR A 143 -13.14 -2.95 2.21
C THR A 143 -13.58 -3.29 0.79
N GLY A 144 -13.58 -4.57 0.45
CA GLY A 144 -14.00 -5.09 -0.86
C GLY A 144 -15.50 -5.06 -1.09
N GLU A 145 -16.34 -4.82 -0.08
CA GLU A 145 -17.80 -4.78 -0.20
C GLU A 145 -18.28 -3.80 -1.27
N ARG A 146 -17.55 -2.70 -1.47
CA ARG A 146 -17.84 -1.71 -2.51
C ARG A 146 -17.66 -2.23 -3.94
N TYR A 147 -16.97 -3.34 -4.10
CA TYR A 147 -16.54 -3.88 -5.40
C TYR A 147 -17.19 -5.21 -5.77
N VAL A 148 -18.11 -5.74 -4.93
CA VAL A 148 -18.73 -7.06 -5.16
C VAL A 148 -19.54 -7.14 -6.45
N THR A 149 -20.05 -6.01 -6.94
CA THR A 149 -20.80 -5.91 -8.21
C THR A 149 -19.94 -5.48 -9.40
N THR A 150 -18.64 -5.31 -9.20
CA THR A 150 -17.69 -4.93 -10.26
C THR A 150 -16.96 -6.15 -10.83
N SER A 151 -16.19 -5.94 -11.89
CA SER A 151 -15.33 -6.97 -12.49
C SER A 151 -14.27 -7.53 -11.52
N LEU A 152 -14.04 -6.90 -10.38
CA LEU A 152 -13.12 -7.42 -9.36
C LEU A 152 -13.55 -8.80 -8.87
N PHE A 153 -14.84 -8.97 -8.54
CA PHE A 153 -15.40 -10.20 -7.98
C PHE A 153 -16.47 -10.83 -8.90
N ALA A 154 -16.70 -10.26 -10.09
CA ALA A 154 -17.59 -10.90 -11.05
C ALA A 154 -17.10 -12.33 -11.32
N PRO A 155 -18.01 -13.33 -11.41
CA PRO A 155 -17.62 -14.66 -11.81
C PRO A 155 -16.91 -14.58 -13.16
N GLU A 156 -15.73 -15.22 -13.26
CA GLU A 156 -15.11 -15.46 -14.54
C GLU A 156 -16.19 -16.15 -15.40
N GLN A 157 -16.52 -15.56 -16.54
CA GLN A 157 -17.40 -16.25 -17.48
C GLN A 157 -16.64 -17.52 -17.87
N ILE A 158 -17.04 -18.63 -17.26
CA ILE A 158 -16.57 -19.95 -17.67
C ILE A 158 -17.12 -20.15 -19.08
N PRO A 159 -16.27 -20.29 -20.10
CA PRO A 159 -16.72 -20.49 -21.47
C PRO A 159 -17.48 -21.81 -21.61
#